data_af29ba81753b82027bdf29275158145a
#
_entry.id   af29ba81753b82027bdf29275158145a
#
_cell.length_a   1.000
_cell.length_b   1.000
_cell.length_c   1.000
_cell.angle_alpha   90.00
_cell.angle_beta   90.00
_cell.angle_gamma   90.00
#
_symmetry.space_group_name_H-M   'P 1'
#
loop_
_entity.id
_entity.type
_entity.pdbx_description
1 polymer ?
#
loop_
_entity_poly.entity_id
_entity_poly.type
_entity_poly.pdbx_seq_one_letter_code
_entity_poly.pdbx_strand_id
1 'polypeptide(L)'
;MKVLYIHNEYSRPSGEEHASGEIVDLLREHGHEVRWFKRSSAEIANSKIGMIKSFFTGIYNFSSAKELEKVLLEYKPDIVQVQNLYPLISTSIFKPLKKHKVPVVMRCPNYRLFCPNGLCLDNSGDVCEKCWGKGKELWCVRKNCVNSNLFKSIGYAARNAYGRISKNILNGVNVFIVQSEFQKKKFESQGIPSHRIGILPGIAPVVTDNENDRIGEDVVFVGRVSAEKGIYEFIDAARSLPNIPFKVAGSLDESFKMPKELPANIEFVGFCKGEALNDLYRKARIIVVPSKWYEGFPNVIVRAMLLKRPVITTNIGAMQSIIDNGINGLLIPPADSLALTKGVNDLWNNTDLCTDMGIKGREKADALYSREEIYNTLMDIYNRAKENRDTIG
;
A
#
# COMPACT_ATOMS: atom_id res chain seq x y z
N MET A 1 0.56 4.57 26.41
CA MET A 1 1.99 4.43 26.00
C MET A 1 2.46 5.69 25.30
N LYS A 2 3.77 5.97 25.36
CA LYS A 2 4.43 6.98 24.54
C LYS A 2 4.94 6.36 23.25
N VAL A 3 4.38 6.75 22.11
CA VAL A 3 4.75 6.22 20.79
C VAL A 3 5.50 7.31 20.03
N LEU A 4 6.71 7.02 19.54
CA LEU A 4 7.43 7.90 18.64
C LEU A 4 7.23 7.40 17.20
N TYR A 5 6.53 8.20 16.38
CA TYR A 5 6.22 7.86 14.99
C TYR A 5 7.20 8.55 14.06
N ILE A 6 7.97 7.76 13.29
CA ILE A 6 9.03 8.26 12.40
C ILE A 6 8.59 8.18 10.95
N HIS A 7 8.57 9.32 10.25
CA HIS A 7 8.09 9.39 8.87
C HIS A 7 8.82 10.45 8.04
N ASN A 8 9.31 10.04 6.88
CA ASN A 8 9.74 10.96 5.83
C ASN A 8 8.57 11.18 4.86
N GLU A 9 7.96 12.34 4.94
CA GLU A 9 6.84 12.73 4.09
C GLU A 9 7.28 12.90 2.63
N TYR A 10 6.41 12.53 1.70
CA TYR A 10 6.60 12.83 0.28
C TYR A 10 6.33 14.31 -0.01
N SER A 11 6.88 14.81 -1.11
CA SER A 11 6.64 16.21 -1.54
C SER A 11 5.19 16.49 -1.96
N ARG A 12 4.44 15.45 -2.29
CA ARG A 12 3.00 15.51 -2.57
C ARG A 12 2.31 14.48 -1.67
N PRO A 13 1.16 14.83 -1.05
CA PRO A 13 0.40 13.88 -0.26
C PRO A 13 0.10 12.60 -1.03
N SER A 14 0.25 11.47 -0.37
CA SER A 14 0.01 10.14 -0.93
C SER A 14 -0.87 9.31 0.00
N GLY A 15 -1.32 8.14 -0.45
CA GLY A 15 -2.05 7.20 0.40
C GLY A 15 -1.25 6.73 1.63
N GLU A 16 0.09 6.81 1.57
CA GLU A 16 0.95 6.44 2.71
C GLU A 16 0.89 7.46 3.84
N GLU A 17 0.84 8.78 3.54
CA GLU A 17 0.63 9.83 4.54
C GLU A 17 -0.74 9.73 5.17
N HIS A 18 -1.78 9.49 4.38
CA HIS A 18 -3.14 9.32 4.89
C HIS A 18 -3.22 8.11 5.84
N ALA A 19 -2.73 6.96 5.41
CA ALA A 19 -2.72 5.75 6.24
C ALA A 19 -1.87 5.90 7.53
N SER A 20 -0.81 6.73 7.49
CA SER A 20 -0.01 7.04 8.69
C SER A 20 -0.76 7.93 9.66
N GLY A 21 -1.51 8.91 9.15
CA GLY A 21 -2.38 9.78 9.93
C GLY A 21 -3.47 8.98 10.64
N GLU A 22 -4.17 8.11 9.92
CA GLU A 22 -5.23 7.25 10.48
C GLU A 22 -4.72 6.37 11.63
N ILE A 23 -3.52 5.78 11.52
CA ILE A 23 -2.91 4.98 12.60
C ILE A 23 -2.59 5.87 13.81
N VAL A 24 -2.05 7.08 13.60
CA VAL A 24 -1.74 8.00 14.70
C VAL A 24 -3.01 8.48 15.40
N ASP A 25 -4.06 8.77 14.64
CA ASP A 25 -5.36 9.18 15.19
C ASP A 25 -6.00 8.03 15.98
N LEU A 26 -5.95 6.80 15.45
CA LEU A 26 -6.40 5.61 16.14
C LEU A 26 -5.68 5.40 17.48
N LEU A 27 -4.36 5.57 17.52
CA LEU A 27 -3.57 5.48 18.76
C LEU A 27 -3.99 6.56 19.78
N ARG A 28 -4.22 7.80 19.33
CA ARG A 28 -4.64 8.91 20.19
C ARG A 28 -6.04 8.72 20.75
N GLU A 29 -6.98 8.24 19.94
CA GLU A 29 -8.35 7.87 20.34
C GLU A 29 -8.35 6.87 21.51
N HIS A 30 -7.36 5.96 21.54
CA HIS A 30 -7.16 4.99 22.62
C HIS A 30 -6.23 5.48 23.74
N GLY A 31 -6.01 6.79 23.86
CA GLY A 31 -5.29 7.41 24.97
C GLY A 31 -3.77 7.25 24.95
N HIS A 32 -3.18 6.93 23.78
CA HIS A 32 -1.73 6.91 23.64
C HIS A 32 -1.19 8.30 23.34
N GLU A 33 -0.05 8.65 23.94
CA GLU A 33 0.69 9.85 23.60
C GLU A 33 1.55 9.58 22.36
N VAL A 34 1.29 10.30 21.25
CA VAL A 34 2.00 10.10 19.98
C VAL A 34 2.75 11.36 19.59
N ARG A 35 4.09 11.27 19.52
CA ARG A 35 4.97 12.31 19.00
C ARG A 35 5.51 11.91 17.61
N TRP A 36 5.50 12.87 16.69
CA TRP A 36 6.08 12.69 15.36
C TRP A 36 7.55 13.10 15.34
N PHE A 37 8.36 12.28 14.65
CA PHE A 37 9.67 12.66 14.11
C PHE A 37 9.57 12.67 12.59
N LYS A 38 9.44 13.88 12.01
CA LYS A 38 9.17 14.06 10.58
C LYS A 38 10.30 14.76 9.87
N ARG A 39 10.51 14.37 8.60
CA ARG A 39 11.27 15.14 7.58
C ARG A 39 10.40 15.19 6.33
N SER A 40 10.57 16.22 5.51
CA SER A 40 9.78 16.37 4.28
C SER A 40 10.68 16.35 3.05
N SER A 41 10.30 15.54 2.06
CA SER A 41 10.96 15.54 0.75
C SER A 41 10.83 16.88 0.02
N ALA A 42 9.90 17.76 0.43
CA ALA A 42 9.80 19.13 -0.07
C ALA A 42 11.06 19.95 0.21
N GLU A 43 11.82 19.62 1.28
CA GLU A 43 13.09 20.28 1.62
C GLU A 43 14.15 20.19 0.50
N ILE A 44 13.99 19.24 -0.42
CA ILE A 44 14.96 18.94 -1.48
C ILE A 44 14.36 18.94 -2.89
N ALA A 45 13.03 19.10 -3.01
CA ALA A 45 12.28 18.85 -4.25
C ALA A 45 12.69 19.74 -5.44
N ASN A 46 13.20 20.95 -5.22
CA ASN A 46 13.34 21.97 -6.26
C ASN A 46 14.79 22.43 -6.53
N SER A 47 15.81 21.65 -6.13
CA SER A 47 17.20 22.05 -6.38
C SER A 47 18.08 20.88 -6.84
N LYS A 48 19.01 21.17 -7.77
CA LYS A 48 20.04 20.19 -8.20
C LYS A 48 20.90 19.74 -7.00
N ILE A 49 21.20 20.66 -6.08
CA ILE A 49 21.92 20.39 -4.83
C ILE A 49 21.08 19.47 -3.92
N GLY A 50 19.75 19.67 -3.88
CA GLY A 50 18.83 18.80 -3.15
C GLY A 50 18.84 17.36 -3.66
N MET A 51 18.96 17.16 -4.97
CA MET A 51 19.04 15.84 -5.58
C MET A 51 20.33 15.09 -5.19
N ILE A 52 21.47 15.80 -5.19
CA ILE A 52 22.77 15.27 -4.73
C ILE A 52 22.70 14.99 -3.22
N LYS A 53 22.18 15.93 -2.44
CA LYS A 53 21.98 15.74 -0.99
C LYS A 53 21.12 14.52 -0.70
N SER A 54 20.01 14.34 -1.40
CA SER A 54 19.10 13.18 -1.20
C SER A 54 19.76 11.84 -1.53
N PHE A 55 20.70 11.82 -2.47
CA PHE A 55 21.47 10.62 -2.79
C PHE A 55 22.31 10.16 -1.56
N PHE A 56 23.06 11.06 -0.96
CA PHE A 56 23.90 10.75 0.19
C PHE A 56 23.10 10.56 1.48
N THR A 57 22.14 11.42 1.77
CA THR A 57 21.30 11.31 2.97
C THR A 57 20.39 10.11 2.93
N GLY A 58 19.98 9.66 1.75
CA GLY A 58 19.22 8.42 1.56
C GLY A 58 20.03 7.15 1.92
N ILE A 59 21.36 7.19 1.78
CA ILE A 59 22.25 6.11 2.22
C ILE A 59 22.46 6.21 3.73
N TYR A 60 22.98 7.35 4.20
CA TYR A 60 23.22 7.59 5.63
C TYR A 60 23.13 9.07 5.99
N ASN A 61 22.31 9.42 7.00
CA ASN A 61 22.11 10.80 7.44
C ASN A 61 22.48 10.98 8.92
N PHE A 62 23.67 11.51 9.18
CA PHE A 62 24.17 11.78 10.54
C PHE A 62 23.32 12.80 11.29
N SER A 63 22.78 13.83 10.61
CA SER A 63 21.96 14.87 11.22
C SER A 63 20.67 14.27 11.79
N SER A 64 19.97 13.45 11.01
CA SER A 64 18.74 12.78 11.48
C SER A 64 19.00 11.85 12.66
N ALA A 65 20.14 11.14 12.68
CA ALA A 65 20.51 10.30 13.81
C ALA A 65 20.74 11.13 15.09
N LYS A 66 21.45 12.27 14.97
CA LYS A 66 21.73 13.18 16.13
C LYS A 66 20.45 13.86 16.63
N GLU A 67 19.59 14.29 15.74
CA GLU A 67 18.29 14.89 16.10
C GLU A 67 17.38 13.87 16.78
N LEU A 68 17.32 12.65 16.24
CA LEU A 68 16.54 11.58 16.88
C LEU A 68 17.06 11.23 18.25
N GLU A 69 18.39 11.19 18.48
CA GLU A 69 18.97 10.92 19.79
C GLU A 69 18.52 11.95 20.84
N LYS A 70 18.43 13.24 20.48
CA LYS A 70 17.88 14.27 21.37
C LYS A 70 16.41 13.99 21.70
N VAL A 71 15.60 13.63 20.70
CA VAL A 71 14.19 13.30 20.91
C VAL A 71 14.02 12.08 21.81
N LEU A 72 14.86 11.05 21.67
CA LEU A 72 14.83 9.86 22.52
C LEU A 72 15.14 10.18 24.00
N LEU A 73 16.12 11.04 24.25
CA LEU A 73 16.48 11.48 25.60
C LEU A 73 15.36 12.31 26.27
N GLU A 74 14.73 13.19 25.51
CA GLU A 74 13.66 14.07 25.98
C GLU A 74 12.34 13.33 26.18
N TYR A 75 11.88 12.61 25.14
CA TYR A 75 10.55 12.03 25.08
C TYR A 75 10.44 10.67 25.76
N LYS A 76 11.52 9.88 25.74
CA LYS A 76 11.61 8.52 26.31
C LYS A 76 10.43 7.64 25.86
N PRO A 77 10.30 7.34 24.57
CA PRO A 77 9.19 6.55 24.03
C PRO A 77 9.24 5.10 24.54
N ASP A 78 8.05 4.51 24.77
CA ASP A 78 7.87 3.10 25.07
C ASP A 78 8.11 2.21 23.84
N ILE A 79 7.85 2.78 22.65
CA ILE A 79 7.99 2.11 21.35
C ILE A 79 8.20 3.14 20.23
N VAL A 80 8.93 2.73 19.21
CA VAL A 80 9.12 3.49 17.97
C VAL A 80 8.47 2.78 16.79
N GLN A 81 7.59 3.48 16.08
CA GLN A 81 7.07 3.02 14.80
C GLN A 81 7.71 3.78 13.66
N VAL A 82 8.39 3.06 12.77
CA VAL A 82 8.98 3.60 11.55
C VAL A 82 8.03 3.34 10.38
N GLN A 83 7.66 4.40 9.65
CA GLN A 83 6.81 4.31 8.47
C GLN A 83 7.63 4.43 7.18
N ASN A 84 8.35 5.53 7.00
CA ASN A 84 9.17 5.79 5.83
C ASN A 84 10.49 6.43 6.24
N LEU A 85 11.60 5.89 5.72
CA LEU A 85 12.96 6.35 6.03
C LEU A 85 13.53 7.34 5.00
N TYR A 86 12.97 7.38 3.79
CA TYR A 86 13.67 7.95 2.65
C TYR A 86 12.98 9.16 2.04
N PRO A 87 13.78 10.13 1.55
CA PRO A 87 15.24 10.12 1.42
C PRO A 87 16.03 10.78 2.56
N LEU A 88 15.39 11.43 3.55
CA LEU A 88 16.09 12.33 4.49
C LEU A 88 16.35 11.74 5.89
N ILE A 89 15.70 10.64 6.26
CA ILE A 89 15.90 10.01 7.59
C ILE A 89 16.98 8.92 7.51
N SER A 90 16.86 7.97 6.59
CA SER A 90 17.79 6.86 6.34
C SER A 90 17.93 5.81 7.45
N THR A 91 18.80 4.83 7.21
CA THR A 91 19.11 3.75 8.19
C THR A 91 19.94 4.22 9.36
N SER A 92 20.43 5.46 9.36
CA SER A 92 21.26 6.03 10.42
C SER A 92 20.57 6.08 11.79
N ILE A 93 19.23 6.15 11.79
CA ILE A 93 18.41 6.21 13.02
C ILE A 93 18.48 4.94 13.86
N PHE A 94 18.80 3.79 13.28
CA PHE A 94 18.85 2.54 14.03
C PHE A 94 20.00 2.49 15.04
N LYS A 95 21.07 3.29 14.84
CA LYS A 95 22.16 3.39 15.80
C LYS A 95 21.73 3.98 17.15
N PRO A 96 21.12 5.19 17.23
CA PRO A 96 20.59 5.72 18.49
C PRO A 96 19.45 4.86 19.04
N LEU A 97 18.55 4.30 18.22
CA LEU A 97 17.49 3.42 18.70
C LEU A 97 18.06 2.18 19.44
N LYS A 98 19.06 1.53 18.85
CA LYS A 98 19.75 0.40 19.50
C LYS A 98 20.48 0.83 20.79
N LYS A 99 21.17 1.98 20.80
CA LYS A 99 21.84 2.53 21.98
C LYS A 99 20.90 2.73 23.15
N HIS A 100 19.69 3.24 22.88
CA HIS A 100 18.67 3.49 23.90
C HIS A 100 17.75 2.29 24.16
N LYS A 101 17.98 1.15 23.52
CA LYS A 101 17.22 -0.10 23.66
C LYS A 101 15.71 0.09 23.52
N VAL A 102 15.25 0.97 22.63
CA VAL A 102 13.84 1.20 22.39
C VAL A 102 13.31 0.14 21.41
N PRO A 103 12.19 -0.54 21.70
CA PRO A 103 11.56 -1.45 20.75
C PRO A 103 11.14 -0.72 19.48
N VAL A 104 11.39 -1.34 18.32
CA VAL A 104 11.12 -0.76 17.00
C VAL A 104 10.22 -1.66 16.19
N VAL A 105 9.11 -1.11 15.70
CA VAL A 105 8.33 -1.72 14.63
C VAL A 105 8.50 -0.90 13.35
N MET A 106 8.52 -1.57 12.21
CA MET A 106 8.64 -0.90 10.91
C MET A 106 7.53 -1.33 9.97
N ARG A 107 6.68 -0.39 9.58
CA ARG A 107 5.66 -0.63 8.57
C ARG A 107 6.26 -0.66 7.18
N CYS A 108 5.92 -1.67 6.41
CA CYS A 108 6.42 -1.93 5.08
C CYS A 108 5.25 -1.96 4.08
N PRO A 109 4.71 -0.79 3.67
CA PRO A 109 3.55 -0.74 2.78
C PRO A 109 3.87 -1.14 1.34
N ASN A 110 5.14 -1.41 1.06
CA ASN A 110 5.67 -1.80 -0.24
C ASN A 110 6.91 -2.69 -0.08
N TYR A 111 7.53 -3.06 -1.19
CA TYR A 111 8.68 -3.99 -1.21
C TYR A 111 10.05 -3.30 -1.20
N ARG A 112 10.14 -2.05 -0.75
CA ARG A 112 11.36 -1.21 -0.82
C ARG A 112 12.56 -1.78 -0.07
N LEU A 113 12.37 -2.70 0.86
CA LEU A 113 13.48 -3.38 1.53
C LEU A 113 14.28 -4.27 0.57
N PHE A 114 13.65 -4.83 -0.46
CA PHE A 114 14.24 -5.81 -1.37
C PHE A 114 14.23 -5.34 -2.83
N CYS A 115 13.26 -4.54 -3.22
CA CYS A 115 13.16 -3.94 -4.54
C CYS A 115 13.49 -2.44 -4.45
N PRO A 116 14.53 -1.92 -5.12
CA PRO A 116 14.92 -0.51 -5.00
C PRO A 116 13.80 0.48 -5.32
N ASN A 117 12.97 0.26 -6.36
CA ASN A 117 11.82 1.10 -6.63
C ASN A 117 10.62 0.86 -5.69
N GLY A 118 10.61 -0.28 -4.99
CA GLY A 118 9.59 -0.64 -4.01
C GLY A 118 8.31 -1.23 -4.58
N LEU A 119 8.14 -1.24 -5.89
CA LEU A 119 6.88 -1.60 -6.55
C LEU A 119 6.86 -3.03 -7.09
N CYS A 120 8.03 -3.67 -7.21
CA CYS A 120 8.17 -4.94 -7.93
C CYS A 120 7.61 -4.87 -9.36
N LEU A 121 7.78 -3.71 -10.00
CA LEU A 121 7.48 -3.48 -11.41
C LEU A 121 8.76 -3.08 -12.15
N ASP A 122 8.93 -3.55 -13.36
CA ASP A 122 9.95 -3.04 -14.27
C ASP A 122 9.41 -1.90 -15.16
N ASN A 123 10.23 -1.39 -16.05
CA ASN A 123 9.83 -0.27 -16.93
C ASN A 123 8.76 -0.64 -17.96
N SER A 124 8.52 -1.94 -18.18
CA SER A 124 7.45 -2.40 -19.06
C SER A 124 6.09 -2.43 -18.36
N GLY A 125 6.09 -2.22 -17.01
CA GLY A 125 4.91 -2.37 -16.17
C GLY A 125 4.62 -3.80 -15.77
N ASP A 126 5.57 -4.72 -16.01
CA ASP A 126 5.44 -6.12 -15.64
C ASP A 126 5.96 -6.37 -14.22
N VAL A 127 5.37 -7.35 -13.53
CA VAL A 127 5.84 -7.81 -12.23
C VAL A 127 7.27 -8.31 -12.33
N CYS A 128 8.15 -7.81 -11.47
CA CYS A 128 9.57 -8.10 -11.50
C CYS A 128 10.14 -8.33 -10.10
N GLU A 129 10.69 -9.51 -9.88
CA GLU A 129 11.38 -9.90 -8.64
C GLU A 129 12.91 -10.06 -8.83
N LYS A 130 13.49 -9.55 -9.92
CA LYS A 130 14.91 -9.76 -10.27
C LYS A 130 15.91 -9.19 -9.26
N CYS A 131 15.49 -8.16 -8.49
CA CYS A 131 16.32 -7.56 -7.44
C CYS A 131 16.32 -8.35 -6.12
N TRP A 132 15.48 -9.37 -5.99
CA TRP A 132 15.37 -10.15 -4.77
C TRP A 132 16.56 -11.09 -4.57
N GLY A 133 17.02 -11.17 -3.34
CA GLY A 133 18.21 -11.92 -2.98
C GLY A 133 19.48 -11.05 -2.92
N LYS A 134 20.54 -11.62 -2.33
CA LYS A 134 21.78 -10.89 -2.04
C LYS A 134 22.48 -10.40 -3.31
N GLY A 135 22.76 -9.10 -3.37
CA GLY A 135 23.58 -8.49 -4.42
C GLY A 135 22.89 -8.31 -5.77
N LYS A 136 21.57 -8.44 -5.83
CA LYS A 136 20.84 -8.37 -7.11
C LYS A 136 20.27 -6.95 -7.41
N GLU A 137 20.56 -5.96 -6.59
CA GLU A 137 20.06 -4.58 -6.75
C GLU A 137 20.47 -3.94 -8.09
N LEU A 138 21.55 -4.42 -8.71
CA LEU A 138 22.01 -3.97 -10.03
C LEU A 138 20.98 -4.19 -11.15
N TRP A 139 20.05 -5.13 -10.98
CA TRP A 139 18.95 -5.30 -11.94
C TRP A 139 18.09 -4.04 -12.07
N CYS A 140 17.89 -3.32 -10.95
CA CYS A 140 17.18 -2.03 -10.97
C CYS A 140 17.91 -1.01 -11.86
N VAL A 141 19.25 -0.97 -11.82
CA VAL A 141 20.06 -0.08 -12.66
C VAL A 141 19.96 -0.49 -14.13
N ARG A 142 20.17 -1.79 -14.42
CA ARG A 142 20.11 -2.33 -15.80
C ARG A 142 18.76 -2.12 -16.45
N LYS A 143 17.68 -2.26 -15.68
CA LYS A 143 16.30 -2.06 -16.13
C LYS A 143 15.85 -0.60 -16.03
N ASN A 144 16.67 0.29 -15.49
CA ASN A 144 16.35 1.71 -15.30
C ASN A 144 15.00 1.93 -14.61
N CYS A 145 14.71 1.15 -13.53
CA CYS A 145 13.37 0.99 -12.95
C CYS A 145 12.82 2.22 -12.23
N VAL A 146 13.65 3.22 -11.88
CA VAL A 146 13.19 4.39 -11.13
C VAL A 146 12.90 5.55 -12.08
N ASN A 147 11.64 5.71 -12.47
CA ASN A 147 11.15 6.75 -13.37
C ASN A 147 11.94 6.84 -14.69
N SER A 148 12.37 5.69 -15.23
CA SER A 148 13.24 5.63 -16.42
C SER A 148 14.48 6.51 -16.35
N ASN A 149 15.01 6.73 -15.13
CA ASN A 149 16.15 7.60 -14.86
C ASN A 149 17.32 6.82 -14.24
N LEU A 150 18.43 6.74 -14.98
CA LEU A 150 19.61 5.96 -14.59
C LEU A 150 20.22 6.43 -13.26
N PHE A 151 20.37 7.76 -13.07
CA PHE A 151 20.94 8.31 -11.84
C PHE A 151 20.09 7.97 -10.62
N LYS A 152 18.77 8.09 -10.72
CA LYS A 152 17.85 7.70 -9.66
C LYS A 152 17.94 6.20 -9.40
N SER A 153 18.00 5.37 -10.45
CA SER A 153 18.11 3.91 -10.32
C SER A 153 19.39 3.49 -9.62
N ILE A 154 20.53 4.14 -9.91
CA ILE A 154 21.82 3.93 -9.21
C ILE A 154 21.68 4.31 -7.73
N GLY A 155 21.12 5.49 -7.41
CA GLY A 155 20.94 5.95 -6.03
C GLY A 155 20.07 5.01 -5.18
N TYR A 156 18.97 4.55 -5.76
CA TYR A 156 18.07 3.62 -5.08
C TYR A 156 18.68 2.23 -4.90
N ALA A 157 19.42 1.74 -5.90
CA ALA A 157 20.15 0.48 -5.79
C ALA A 157 21.29 0.55 -4.74
N ALA A 158 22.07 1.63 -4.72
CA ALA A 158 23.12 1.86 -3.72
C ALA A 158 22.57 1.95 -2.30
N ARG A 159 21.45 2.64 -2.10
CA ARG A 159 20.72 2.71 -0.82
C ARG A 159 20.31 1.32 -0.33
N ASN A 160 19.71 0.50 -1.19
CA ASN A 160 19.28 -0.85 -0.84
C ASN A 160 20.48 -1.75 -0.56
N ALA A 161 21.53 -1.69 -1.38
CA ALA A 161 22.78 -2.44 -1.15
C ALA A 161 23.39 -2.06 0.20
N TYR A 162 23.47 -0.77 0.53
CA TYR A 162 23.96 -0.32 1.84
C TYR A 162 23.10 -0.85 2.99
N GLY A 163 21.77 -0.75 2.90
CA GLY A 163 20.85 -1.28 3.92
C GLY A 163 21.02 -2.77 4.15
N ARG A 164 21.24 -3.55 3.09
CA ARG A 164 21.50 -4.99 3.13
C ARG A 164 22.86 -5.32 3.74
N ILE A 165 23.94 -4.64 3.32
CA ILE A 165 25.32 -4.88 3.80
C ILE A 165 25.45 -4.47 5.26
N SER A 166 24.96 -3.29 5.63
CA SER A 166 25.05 -2.79 7.01
C SER A 166 24.17 -3.57 7.99
N LYS A 167 23.14 -4.26 7.48
CA LYS A 167 22.11 -4.97 8.27
C LYS A 167 21.39 -4.05 9.29
N ASN A 168 21.54 -2.72 9.22
CA ASN A 168 21.00 -1.80 10.20
C ASN A 168 19.49 -1.94 10.38
N ILE A 169 18.74 -2.11 9.27
CA ILE A 169 17.29 -2.33 9.34
C ILE A 169 16.98 -3.70 9.94
N LEU A 170 17.61 -4.77 9.43
CA LEU A 170 17.34 -6.13 9.88
C LEU A 170 17.68 -6.33 11.36
N ASN A 171 18.75 -5.71 11.86
CA ASN A 171 19.18 -5.81 13.24
C ASN A 171 18.58 -4.73 14.14
N GLY A 172 17.92 -3.72 13.58
CA GLY A 172 17.33 -2.60 14.33
C GLY A 172 15.82 -2.61 14.44
N VAL A 173 15.12 -3.51 13.73
CA VAL A 173 13.67 -3.63 13.75
C VAL A 173 13.27 -4.90 14.48
N ASN A 174 12.45 -4.80 15.51
CA ASN A 174 11.95 -5.94 16.27
C ASN A 174 10.85 -6.70 15.52
N VAL A 175 9.87 -5.95 14.96
CA VAL A 175 8.80 -6.53 14.15
C VAL A 175 8.57 -5.70 12.88
N PHE A 176 8.57 -6.36 11.74
CA PHE A 176 8.17 -5.79 10.45
C PHE A 176 6.67 -5.92 10.29
N ILE A 177 5.99 -4.81 10.01
CA ILE A 177 4.55 -4.77 9.77
C ILE A 177 4.32 -4.81 8.26
N VAL A 178 3.71 -5.87 7.79
CA VAL A 178 3.25 -6.05 6.41
C VAL A 178 1.73 -5.96 6.34
N GLN A 179 1.16 -5.87 5.15
CA GLN A 179 -0.28 -5.61 5.00
C GLN A 179 -1.10 -6.85 4.61
N SER A 180 -0.45 -7.95 4.23
CA SER A 180 -1.14 -9.18 3.78
C SER A 180 -0.28 -10.43 3.97
N GLU A 181 -0.92 -11.60 3.98
CA GLU A 181 -0.24 -12.90 3.99
C GLU A 181 0.67 -13.08 2.77
N PHE A 182 0.27 -12.56 1.61
CA PHE A 182 1.12 -12.57 0.42
C PHE A 182 2.43 -11.83 0.68
N GLN A 183 2.37 -10.62 1.24
CA GLN A 183 3.55 -9.84 1.55
C GLN A 183 4.41 -10.51 2.63
N LYS A 184 3.79 -11.12 3.66
CA LYS A 184 4.49 -11.90 4.68
C LYS A 184 5.31 -13.02 4.07
N LYS A 185 4.72 -13.87 3.23
CA LYS A 185 5.42 -14.95 2.52
C LYS A 185 6.58 -14.42 1.68
N LYS A 186 6.42 -13.29 1.05
CA LYS A 186 7.49 -12.62 0.28
C LYS A 186 8.64 -12.16 1.18
N PHE A 187 8.36 -11.60 2.35
CA PHE A 187 9.37 -11.18 3.33
C PHE A 187 10.09 -12.38 3.95
N GLU A 188 9.37 -13.45 4.27
CA GLU A 188 9.95 -14.71 4.74
C GLU A 188 10.92 -15.31 3.71
N SER A 189 10.57 -15.29 2.43
CA SER A 189 11.45 -15.78 1.35
C SER A 189 12.75 -14.98 1.22
N GLN A 190 12.80 -13.76 1.78
CA GLN A 190 14.00 -12.94 1.85
C GLN A 190 14.77 -13.10 3.17
N GLY A 191 14.39 -14.07 4.01
CA GLY A 191 15.09 -14.44 5.22
C GLY A 191 14.68 -13.67 6.48
N ILE A 192 13.54 -12.98 6.48
CA ILE A 192 12.97 -12.41 7.71
C ILE A 192 12.19 -13.52 8.42
N PRO A 193 12.52 -13.86 9.68
CA PRO A 193 11.82 -14.90 10.42
C PRO A 193 10.34 -14.56 10.65
N SER A 194 9.45 -15.54 10.54
CA SER A 194 7.99 -15.36 10.65
C SER A 194 7.58 -14.66 11.96
N HIS A 195 8.22 -15.00 13.09
CA HIS A 195 7.93 -14.38 14.39
C HIS A 195 8.25 -12.88 14.45
N ARG A 196 9.06 -12.37 13.52
CA ARG A 196 9.38 -10.93 13.35
C ARG A 196 8.51 -10.24 12.30
N ILE A 197 7.48 -10.88 11.78
CA ILE A 197 6.55 -10.29 10.82
C ILE A 197 5.15 -10.25 11.44
N GLY A 198 4.57 -9.06 11.51
CA GLY A 198 3.18 -8.82 11.89
C GLY A 198 2.36 -8.43 10.67
N ILE A 199 1.14 -8.94 10.54
CA ILE A 199 0.23 -8.50 9.49
C ILE A 199 -0.69 -7.45 10.10
N LEU A 200 -0.68 -6.26 9.52
CA LEU A 200 -1.60 -5.18 9.86
C LEU A 200 -2.19 -4.63 8.56
N PRO A 201 -3.41 -4.98 8.22
CA PRO A 201 -4.13 -4.45 7.06
C PRO A 201 -4.27 -2.92 7.11
N GLY A 202 -4.83 -2.33 6.07
CA GLY A 202 -5.28 -0.95 6.11
C GLY A 202 -6.53 -0.80 6.98
N ILE A 203 -6.69 0.37 7.60
CA ILE A 203 -7.92 0.71 8.32
C ILE A 203 -9.07 0.85 7.31
N ALA A 204 -10.21 0.25 7.61
CA ALA A 204 -11.40 0.40 6.81
C ALA A 204 -11.81 1.89 6.73
N PRO A 205 -12.08 2.41 5.53
CA PRO A 205 -12.57 3.78 5.40
C PRO A 205 -13.92 3.96 6.09
N VAL A 206 -14.14 5.11 6.66
CA VAL A 206 -15.47 5.44 7.22
C VAL A 206 -16.47 5.58 6.07
N VAL A 207 -17.53 4.80 6.14
CA VAL A 207 -18.68 4.90 5.22
C VAL A 207 -19.94 5.08 6.05
N THR A 208 -20.85 5.92 5.57
CA THR A 208 -22.19 6.07 6.17
C THR A 208 -23.09 4.99 5.61
N ASP A 209 -23.69 4.19 6.49
CA ASP A 209 -24.74 3.26 6.11
C ASP A 209 -25.99 4.04 5.69
N ASN A 210 -26.50 3.77 4.50
CA ASN A 210 -27.80 4.25 4.06
C ASN A 210 -28.74 3.05 4.02
N GLU A 211 -29.96 3.23 4.55
CA GLU A 211 -30.99 2.20 4.59
C GLU A 211 -31.44 1.68 3.20
N ASN A 212 -31.10 2.40 2.13
CA ASN A 212 -31.39 2.03 0.73
C ASN A 212 -30.18 1.39 0.03
N ASP A 213 -29.80 0.21 0.47
CA ASP A 213 -28.70 -0.60 -0.12
C ASP A 213 -29.13 -1.34 -1.42
N ARG A 214 -29.87 -0.67 -2.31
CA ARG A 214 -30.18 -1.27 -3.62
C ARG A 214 -28.92 -1.47 -4.44
N ILE A 215 -28.85 -2.60 -5.12
CA ILE A 215 -27.81 -2.85 -6.13
C ILE A 215 -27.91 -1.77 -7.20
N GLY A 216 -26.76 -1.16 -7.51
CA GLY A 216 -26.67 -0.12 -8.51
C GLY A 216 -26.72 -0.64 -9.95
N GLU A 217 -26.45 0.25 -10.90
CA GLU A 217 -26.57 -0.01 -12.33
C GLU A 217 -25.27 0.23 -13.10
N ASP A 218 -24.15 0.44 -12.39
CA ASP A 218 -22.85 0.71 -13.01
C ASP A 218 -21.82 -0.38 -12.70
N VAL A 219 -20.91 -0.65 -13.65
CA VAL A 219 -19.65 -1.35 -13.39
C VAL A 219 -18.57 -0.30 -13.21
N VAL A 220 -17.91 -0.27 -12.04
CA VAL A 220 -17.08 0.87 -11.66
C VAL A 220 -15.63 0.46 -11.40
N PHE A 221 -14.71 1.15 -12.05
CA PHE A 221 -13.28 1.16 -11.74
C PHE A 221 -12.97 2.36 -10.86
N VAL A 222 -12.24 2.14 -9.76
CA VAL A 222 -11.77 3.22 -8.89
C VAL A 222 -10.27 3.09 -8.66
N GLY A 223 -9.53 4.15 -8.98
CA GLY A 223 -8.09 4.19 -8.78
C GLY A 223 -7.38 5.10 -9.75
N ARG A 224 -6.06 5.20 -9.61
CA ARG A 224 -5.24 5.89 -10.61
C ARG A 224 -5.41 5.21 -11.98
N VAL A 225 -5.69 5.98 -12.99
CA VAL A 225 -5.90 5.47 -14.36
C VAL A 225 -4.54 5.22 -14.99
N SER A 226 -4.06 4.00 -14.93
CA SER A 226 -2.74 3.59 -15.39
C SER A 226 -2.71 2.12 -15.82
N ALA A 227 -1.73 1.75 -16.63
CA ALA A 227 -1.65 0.41 -17.23
C ALA A 227 -1.54 -0.70 -16.19
N GLU A 228 -0.74 -0.49 -15.11
CA GLU A 228 -0.56 -1.48 -14.04
C GLU A 228 -1.81 -1.68 -13.17
N LYS A 229 -2.75 -0.70 -13.20
CA LYS A 229 -4.05 -0.82 -12.55
C LYS A 229 -5.09 -1.55 -13.39
N GLY A 230 -4.73 -1.97 -14.62
CA GLY A 230 -5.59 -2.78 -15.49
C GLY A 230 -6.68 -1.99 -16.19
N ILE A 231 -6.47 -0.69 -16.44
CA ILE A 231 -7.47 0.16 -17.10
C ILE A 231 -7.77 -0.30 -18.53
N TYR A 232 -6.78 -0.83 -19.26
CA TYR A 232 -7.00 -1.29 -20.63
C TYR A 232 -7.89 -2.53 -20.66
N GLU A 233 -7.70 -3.46 -19.73
CA GLU A 233 -8.54 -4.65 -19.54
C GLU A 233 -9.98 -4.26 -19.21
N PHE A 234 -10.15 -3.18 -18.40
CA PHE A 234 -11.47 -2.64 -18.08
C PHE A 234 -12.16 -2.01 -19.31
N ILE A 235 -11.42 -1.26 -20.12
CA ILE A 235 -11.94 -0.66 -21.38
C ILE A 235 -12.31 -1.77 -22.40
N ASP A 236 -11.52 -2.84 -22.49
CA ASP A 236 -11.83 -3.97 -23.39
C ASP A 236 -13.07 -4.74 -22.94
N ALA A 237 -13.27 -4.89 -21.63
CA ALA A 237 -14.51 -5.47 -21.10
C ALA A 237 -15.73 -4.58 -21.42
N ALA A 238 -15.61 -3.26 -21.29
CA ALA A 238 -16.67 -2.32 -21.67
C ALA A 238 -17.01 -2.43 -23.17
N ARG A 239 -15.99 -2.55 -24.03
CA ARG A 239 -16.19 -2.73 -25.48
C ARG A 239 -16.94 -4.02 -25.82
N SER A 240 -16.67 -5.08 -25.04
CA SER A 240 -17.30 -6.40 -25.23
C SER A 240 -18.72 -6.49 -24.68
N LEU A 241 -19.12 -5.53 -23.82
CA LEU A 241 -20.42 -5.52 -23.14
C LEU A 241 -21.16 -4.18 -23.37
N PRO A 242 -21.54 -3.86 -24.62
CA PRO A 242 -22.01 -2.51 -25.00
C PRO A 242 -23.31 -2.04 -24.30
N ASN A 243 -24.08 -2.96 -23.76
CA ASN A 243 -25.35 -2.67 -23.07
C ASN A 243 -25.19 -2.46 -21.54
N ILE A 244 -23.97 -2.61 -21.01
CA ILE A 244 -23.67 -2.43 -19.59
C ILE A 244 -22.94 -1.09 -19.43
N PRO A 245 -23.37 -0.19 -18.50
CA PRO A 245 -22.68 1.06 -18.27
C PRO A 245 -21.42 0.85 -17.41
N PHE A 246 -20.30 1.45 -17.85
CA PHE A 246 -19.01 1.41 -17.19
C PHE A 246 -18.60 2.83 -16.75
N LYS A 247 -18.04 2.97 -15.54
CA LYS A 247 -17.50 4.23 -15.02
C LYS A 247 -16.09 4.10 -14.52
N VAL A 248 -15.26 5.11 -14.80
CA VAL A 248 -13.87 5.19 -14.38
C VAL A 248 -13.70 6.40 -13.49
N ALA A 249 -13.37 6.19 -12.21
CA ALA A 249 -13.07 7.24 -11.25
C ALA A 249 -11.58 7.22 -10.86
N GLY A 250 -10.90 8.34 -11.07
CA GLY A 250 -9.51 8.52 -10.68
C GLY A 250 -8.77 9.56 -11.51
N SER A 251 -7.57 9.92 -11.05
CA SER A 251 -6.66 10.78 -11.80
C SER A 251 -5.97 9.99 -12.92
N LEU A 252 -5.81 10.63 -14.05
CA LEU A 252 -5.01 10.09 -15.16
C LEU A 252 -3.52 10.11 -14.77
N ASP A 253 -2.84 8.98 -14.94
CA ASP A 253 -1.39 8.91 -14.83
C ASP A 253 -0.73 9.57 -16.05
N GLU A 254 0.41 10.24 -15.86
CA GLU A 254 1.13 10.92 -16.93
C GLU A 254 1.58 9.94 -18.05
N SER A 255 1.75 8.67 -17.73
CA SER A 255 2.13 7.62 -18.68
C SER A 255 0.94 6.98 -19.41
N PHE A 256 -0.30 7.25 -18.94
CA PHE A 256 -1.50 6.67 -19.54
C PHE A 256 -1.78 7.27 -20.92
N LYS A 257 -1.94 6.40 -21.90
CA LYS A 257 -2.32 6.79 -23.25
C LYS A 257 -3.78 6.42 -23.50
N MET A 258 -4.61 7.47 -23.60
CA MET A 258 -6.03 7.27 -23.92
C MET A 258 -6.15 6.56 -25.29
N PRO A 259 -6.94 5.46 -25.38
CA PRO A 259 -7.25 4.84 -26.68
C PRO A 259 -7.90 5.84 -27.64
N LYS A 260 -7.62 5.70 -28.94
CA LYS A 260 -8.20 6.58 -29.97
C LYS A 260 -9.72 6.53 -30.00
N GLU A 261 -10.27 5.34 -29.75
CA GLU A 261 -11.70 5.08 -29.73
C GLU A 261 -12.09 4.44 -28.40
N LEU A 262 -12.97 5.08 -27.66
CA LEU A 262 -13.57 4.55 -26.46
C LEU A 262 -14.93 3.92 -26.77
N PRO A 263 -15.32 2.86 -26.06
CA PRO A 263 -16.68 2.35 -26.11
C PRO A 263 -17.69 3.43 -25.70
N ALA A 264 -18.87 3.46 -26.33
CA ALA A 264 -19.89 4.47 -26.04
C ALA A 264 -20.48 4.34 -24.60
N ASN A 265 -20.34 3.18 -23.99
CA ASN A 265 -20.87 2.83 -22.67
C ASN A 265 -19.86 3.04 -21.52
N ILE A 266 -18.72 3.71 -21.74
CA ILE A 266 -17.75 4.03 -20.70
C ILE A 266 -17.67 5.54 -20.44
N GLU A 267 -17.75 5.93 -19.18
CA GLU A 267 -17.64 7.31 -18.71
C GLU A 267 -16.44 7.50 -17.77
N PHE A 268 -15.60 8.50 -18.02
CA PHE A 268 -14.53 8.93 -17.13
C PHE A 268 -15.01 10.08 -16.25
N VAL A 269 -15.39 9.77 -15.00
CA VAL A 269 -15.95 10.75 -14.05
C VAL A 269 -14.91 11.61 -13.33
N GLY A 270 -13.61 11.34 -13.59
CA GLY A 270 -12.52 12.07 -12.96
C GLY A 270 -12.23 11.65 -11.52
N PHE A 271 -11.49 12.48 -10.78
CA PHE A 271 -11.11 12.20 -9.39
C PHE A 271 -12.26 12.48 -8.43
N CYS A 272 -12.71 11.47 -7.70
CA CYS A 272 -13.76 11.57 -6.68
C CYS A 272 -13.17 11.39 -5.27
N LYS A 273 -13.73 12.12 -4.29
CA LYS A 273 -13.39 12.02 -2.86
C LYS A 273 -14.62 12.24 -1.98
N GLY A 274 -14.49 11.84 -0.70
CA GLY A 274 -15.56 12.04 0.29
C GLY A 274 -16.87 11.39 -0.14
N GLU A 275 -17.99 12.08 0.04
CA GLU A 275 -19.33 11.55 -0.24
C GLU A 275 -19.56 11.28 -1.73
N ALA A 276 -19.03 12.10 -2.63
CA ALA A 276 -19.10 11.83 -4.07
C ALA A 276 -18.48 10.47 -4.46
N LEU A 277 -17.43 10.07 -3.77
CA LEU A 277 -16.84 8.74 -3.94
C LEU A 277 -17.74 7.65 -3.37
N ASN A 278 -18.33 7.85 -2.18
CA ASN A 278 -19.27 6.89 -1.60
C ASN A 278 -20.50 6.70 -2.48
N ASP A 279 -21.04 7.78 -3.05
CA ASP A 279 -22.18 7.73 -3.98
C ASP A 279 -21.87 6.94 -5.24
N LEU A 280 -20.66 7.09 -5.77
CA LEU A 280 -20.22 6.29 -6.91
C LEU A 280 -20.24 4.78 -6.59
N TYR A 281 -19.75 4.39 -5.40
CA TYR A 281 -19.82 2.99 -4.96
C TYR A 281 -21.27 2.52 -4.74
N ARG A 282 -22.13 3.35 -4.16
CA ARG A 282 -23.55 2.98 -3.94
C ARG A 282 -24.29 2.76 -5.27
N LYS A 283 -23.97 3.55 -6.29
CA LYS A 283 -24.54 3.40 -7.64
C LYS A 283 -23.91 2.25 -8.43
N ALA A 284 -22.83 1.67 -7.94
CA ALA A 284 -22.20 0.52 -8.58
C ALA A 284 -23.00 -0.77 -8.33
N ARG A 285 -23.14 -1.59 -9.35
CA ARG A 285 -23.50 -3.00 -9.24
C ARG A 285 -22.28 -3.85 -8.92
N ILE A 286 -21.16 -3.55 -9.58
CA ILE A 286 -19.91 -4.29 -9.48
C ILE A 286 -18.75 -3.31 -9.37
N ILE A 287 -17.85 -3.51 -8.42
CA ILE A 287 -16.56 -2.80 -8.37
C ILE A 287 -15.49 -3.69 -9.01
N VAL A 288 -14.70 -3.11 -9.90
CA VAL A 288 -13.63 -3.82 -10.61
C VAL A 288 -12.27 -3.23 -10.25
N VAL A 289 -11.36 -4.09 -9.80
CA VAL A 289 -9.98 -3.74 -9.43
C VAL A 289 -9.02 -4.68 -10.17
N PRO A 290 -8.80 -4.47 -11.48
CA PRO A 290 -8.09 -5.43 -12.34
C PRO A 290 -6.57 -5.19 -12.31
N SER A 291 -6.01 -4.86 -11.14
CA SER A 291 -4.58 -4.56 -10.97
C SER A 291 -3.70 -5.71 -11.40
N LYS A 292 -2.62 -5.39 -12.13
CA LYS A 292 -1.64 -6.36 -12.66
C LYS A 292 -0.35 -6.43 -11.83
N TRP A 293 -0.30 -5.79 -10.69
CA TRP A 293 0.87 -5.70 -9.83
C TRP A 293 0.58 -6.06 -8.38
N TYR A 294 1.64 -6.16 -7.56
CA TYR A 294 1.52 -6.49 -6.15
C TYR A 294 1.02 -5.29 -5.34
N GLU A 295 -0.29 -5.13 -5.26
CA GLU A 295 -0.89 -4.18 -4.31
C GLU A 295 -0.47 -4.51 -2.88
N GLY A 296 -0.19 -3.49 -2.07
CA GLY A 296 0.05 -3.67 -0.64
C GLY A 296 -1.25 -4.02 0.09
N PHE A 297 -2.21 -3.10 0.05
CA PHE A 297 -3.57 -3.27 0.56
C PHE A 297 -4.52 -2.30 -0.16
N PRO A 298 -5.36 -2.77 -1.07
CA PRO A 298 -6.23 -1.91 -1.86
C PRO A 298 -7.49 -1.50 -1.08
N ASN A 299 -7.47 -0.32 -0.44
CA ASN A 299 -8.64 0.25 0.29
C ASN A 299 -9.90 0.36 -0.58
N VAL A 300 -9.74 0.41 -1.90
CA VAL A 300 -10.84 0.38 -2.87
C VAL A 300 -11.72 -0.85 -2.68
N ILE A 301 -11.10 -2.02 -2.48
CA ILE A 301 -11.82 -3.29 -2.25
C ILE A 301 -12.56 -3.24 -0.91
N VAL A 302 -11.89 -2.81 0.16
CA VAL A 302 -12.51 -2.75 1.48
C VAL A 302 -13.69 -1.77 1.52
N ARG A 303 -13.57 -0.63 0.83
CA ARG A 303 -14.69 0.31 0.68
C ARG A 303 -15.88 -0.33 -0.05
N ALA A 304 -15.62 -1.08 -1.12
CA ALA A 304 -16.67 -1.81 -1.84
C ALA A 304 -17.38 -2.82 -0.92
N MET A 305 -16.61 -3.60 -0.16
CA MET A 305 -17.12 -4.56 0.81
C MET A 305 -18.00 -3.89 1.88
N LEU A 306 -17.54 -2.77 2.47
CA LEU A 306 -18.31 -2.00 3.45
C LEU A 306 -19.63 -1.44 2.88
N LEU A 307 -19.66 -1.12 1.59
CA LEU A 307 -20.85 -0.66 0.89
C LEU A 307 -21.63 -1.80 0.22
N LYS A 308 -21.36 -3.05 0.61
CA LYS A 308 -22.02 -4.29 0.13
C LYS A 308 -21.99 -4.40 -1.40
N ARG A 309 -20.87 -4.04 -2.03
CA ARG A 309 -20.68 -4.18 -3.48
C ARG A 309 -19.77 -5.36 -3.77
N PRO A 310 -20.18 -6.31 -4.61
CA PRO A 310 -19.31 -7.39 -5.04
C PRO A 310 -18.12 -6.84 -5.81
N VAL A 311 -16.98 -7.50 -5.68
CA VAL A 311 -15.72 -7.08 -6.28
C VAL A 311 -15.23 -8.12 -7.27
N ILE A 312 -14.85 -7.69 -8.47
CA ILE A 312 -14.01 -8.49 -9.37
C ILE A 312 -12.60 -7.94 -9.29
N THR A 313 -11.65 -8.78 -8.92
CA THR A 313 -10.24 -8.39 -8.86
C THR A 313 -9.33 -9.52 -9.34
N THR A 314 -8.05 -9.22 -9.49
CA THR A 314 -7.08 -10.19 -9.99
C THR A 314 -6.52 -11.07 -8.87
N ASN A 315 -6.18 -12.31 -9.23
CA ASN A 315 -5.56 -13.28 -8.32
C ASN A 315 -4.06 -13.01 -8.17
N ILE A 316 -3.69 -11.82 -7.67
CA ILE A 316 -2.31 -11.38 -7.49
C ILE A 316 -2.17 -10.51 -6.24
N GLY A 317 -1.04 -10.58 -5.55
CA GLY A 317 -0.73 -9.71 -4.42
C GLY A 317 -1.68 -9.87 -3.24
N ALA A 318 -2.02 -8.75 -2.59
CA ALA A 318 -2.90 -8.74 -1.42
C ALA A 318 -4.35 -9.12 -1.73
N MET A 319 -4.80 -8.96 -2.98
CA MET A 319 -6.18 -9.21 -3.37
C MET A 319 -6.64 -10.65 -3.07
N GLN A 320 -5.72 -11.62 -3.19
CA GLN A 320 -5.97 -13.04 -2.87
C GLN A 320 -6.36 -13.30 -1.40
N SER A 321 -6.00 -12.42 -0.48
CA SER A 321 -6.35 -12.56 0.94
C SER A 321 -7.59 -11.75 1.34
N ILE A 322 -7.97 -10.79 0.51
CA ILE A 322 -9.14 -9.93 0.76
C ILE A 322 -10.39 -10.56 0.14
N ILE A 323 -10.28 -11.08 -1.08
CA ILE A 323 -11.40 -11.71 -1.80
C ILE A 323 -11.31 -13.22 -1.70
N ASP A 324 -12.36 -13.83 -1.18
CA ASP A 324 -12.61 -15.26 -1.22
C ASP A 324 -13.43 -15.55 -2.48
N ASN A 325 -12.77 -16.18 -3.46
CA ASN A 325 -13.34 -16.38 -4.79
C ASN A 325 -14.68 -17.11 -4.76
N GLY A 326 -15.70 -16.53 -5.37
CA GLY A 326 -17.06 -17.06 -5.42
C GLY A 326 -17.88 -16.83 -4.13
N ILE A 327 -17.30 -16.21 -3.09
CA ILE A 327 -17.97 -15.95 -1.80
C ILE A 327 -18.28 -14.47 -1.62
N ASN A 328 -17.26 -13.59 -1.62
CA ASN A 328 -17.42 -12.14 -1.46
C ASN A 328 -16.96 -11.35 -2.68
N GLY A 329 -16.69 -12.04 -3.80
CA GLY A 329 -16.25 -11.47 -5.06
C GLY A 329 -15.65 -12.54 -5.98
N LEU A 330 -15.07 -12.10 -7.09
CA LEU A 330 -14.42 -12.98 -8.06
C LEU A 330 -12.93 -12.64 -8.18
N LEU A 331 -12.11 -13.69 -8.25
CA LEU A 331 -10.69 -13.63 -8.57
C LEU A 331 -10.46 -14.09 -10.01
N ILE A 332 -9.87 -13.22 -10.83
CA ILE A 332 -9.54 -13.51 -12.24
C ILE A 332 -8.01 -13.48 -12.44
N PRO A 333 -7.48 -14.10 -13.51
CA PRO A 333 -6.07 -13.93 -13.85
C PRO A 333 -5.73 -12.45 -14.16
N PRO A 334 -4.54 -11.96 -13.78
CA PRO A 334 -4.09 -10.61 -14.16
C PRO A 334 -3.91 -10.52 -15.69
N ALA A 335 -4.16 -9.34 -16.25
CA ALA A 335 -4.08 -9.05 -17.69
C ALA A 335 -4.99 -9.91 -18.59
N ASP A 336 -6.09 -10.41 -18.06
CA ASP A 336 -7.06 -11.25 -18.79
C ASP A 336 -8.40 -10.51 -18.95
N SER A 337 -8.54 -9.77 -20.06
CA SER A 337 -9.77 -9.03 -20.38
C SER A 337 -10.96 -9.96 -20.68
N LEU A 338 -10.72 -11.19 -21.16
CA LEU A 338 -11.78 -12.16 -21.41
C LEU A 338 -12.37 -12.69 -20.11
N ALA A 339 -11.51 -13.05 -19.15
CA ALA A 339 -11.95 -13.47 -17.81
C ALA A 339 -12.69 -12.32 -17.09
N LEU A 340 -12.21 -11.07 -17.23
CA LEU A 340 -12.92 -9.90 -16.70
C LEU A 340 -14.29 -9.72 -17.33
N THR A 341 -14.38 -9.76 -18.67
CA THR A 341 -15.62 -9.65 -19.42
C THR A 341 -16.63 -10.71 -18.97
N LYS A 342 -16.17 -11.97 -18.87
CA LYS A 342 -17.02 -13.07 -18.39
C LYS A 342 -17.50 -12.82 -16.97
N GLY A 343 -16.61 -12.46 -16.03
CA GLY A 343 -16.97 -12.21 -14.65
C GLY A 343 -17.98 -11.07 -14.49
N VAL A 344 -17.80 -9.97 -15.25
CA VAL A 344 -18.75 -8.86 -15.28
C VAL A 344 -20.12 -9.34 -15.81
N ASN A 345 -20.16 -10.07 -16.92
CA ASN A 345 -21.40 -10.55 -17.53
C ASN A 345 -22.15 -11.51 -16.59
N ASP A 346 -21.44 -12.44 -15.96
CA ASP A 346 -22.02 -13.43 -15.03
C ASP A 346 -22.65 -12.74 -13.82
N LEU A 347 -21.97 -11.79 -13.18
CA LEU A 347 -22.52 -11.02 -12.06
C LEU A 347 -23.61 -10.04 -12.48
N TRP A 348 -23.47 -9.39 -13.63
CA TRP A 348 -24.48 -8.45 -14.13
C TRP A 348 -25.84 -9.10 -14.30
N ASN A 349 -25.87 -10.33 -14.78
CA ASN A 349 -27.10 -11.10 -14.99
C ASN A 349 -27.60 -11.87 -13.76
N ASN A 350 -26.92 -11.76 -12.61
CA ASN A 350 -27.29 -12.45 -11.39
C ASN A 350 -27.29 -11.49 -10.18
N THR A 351 -28.40 -10.77 -10.02
CA THR A 351 -28.58 -9.76 -8.97
C THR A 351 -28.52 -10.37 -7.56
N ASP A 352 -29.08 -11.57 -7.39
CA ASP A 352 -29.09 -12.27 -6.09
C ASP A 352 -27.66 -12.65 -5.66
N LEU A 353 -26.86 -13.13 -6.59
CA LEU A 353 -25.45 -13.44 -6.32
C LEU A 353 -24.66 -12.17 -5.97
N CYS A 354 -24.91 -11.04 -6.66
CA CYS A 354 -24.30 -9.76 -6.32
C CYS A 354 -24.64 -9.33 -4.88
N THR A 355 -25.91 -9.48 -4.49
CA THR A 355 -26.38 -9.14 -3.14
C THR A 355 -25.69 -10.02 -2.10
N ASP A 356 -25.69 -11.33 -2.30
CA ASP A 356 -25.08 -12.30 -1.37
C ASP A 356 -23.57 -12.04 -1.21
N MET A 357 -22.85 -11.87 -2.31
CA MET A 357 -21.42 -11.51 -2.28
C MET A 357 -21.17 -10.19 -1.56
N GLY A 358 -22.01 -9.20 -1.77
CA GLY A 358 -21.91 -7.90 -1.10
C GLY A 358 -22.09 -8.01 0.41
N ILE A 359 -23.07 -8.79 0.89
CA ILE A 359 -23.33 -9.04 2.32
C ILE A 359 -22.12 -9.76 2.94
N LYS A 360 -21.65 -10.84 2.33
CA LYS A 360 -20.48 -11.59 2.83
C LYS A 360 -19.20 -10.75 2.80
N GLY A 361 -19.08 -9.86 1.82
CA GLY A 361 -18.01 -8.87 1.77
C GLY A 361 -18.04 -7.94 2.99
N ARG A 362 -19.21 -7.40 3.32
CA ARG A 362 -19.41 -6.52 4.47
C ARG A 362 -19.08 -7.23 5.78
N GLU A 363 -19.59 -8.44 6.00
CA GLU A 363 -19.30 -9.23 7.18
C GLU A 363 -17.80 -9.45 7.39
N LYS A 364 -17.08 -9.80 6.32
CA LYS A 364 -15.61 -9.95 6.36
C LYS A 364 -14.90 -8.64 6.65
N ALA A 365 -15.35 -7.52 6.05
CA ALA A 365 -14.72 -6.23 6.26
C ALA A 365 -14.90 -5.73 7.70
N ASP A 366 -16.08 -5.87 8.26
CA ASP A 366 -16.38 -5.51 9.66
C ASP A 366 -15.58 -6.35 10.65
N ALA A 367 -15.42 -7.64 10.39
CA ALA A 367 -14.69 -8.56 11.25
C ALA A 367 -13.17 -8.34 11.24
N LEU A 368 -12.57 -7.96 10.08
CA LEU A 368 -11.11 -7.97 9.93
C LEU A 368 -10.48 -6.58 9.77
N TYR A 369 -11.25 -5.56 9.37
CA TYR A 369 -10.70 -4.27 8.97
C TYR A 369 -11.30 -3.10 9.75
N SER A 370 -12.15 -3.38 10.76
CA SER A 370 -12.69 -2.35 11.65
C SER A 370 -11.55 -1.63 12.42
N ARG A 371 -11.80 -0.39 12.82
CA ARG A 371 -10.81 0.40 13.58
C ARG A 371 -10.37 -0.31 14.86
N GLU A 372 -11.32 -0.97 15.56
CA GLU A 372 -11.04 -1.69 16.80
C GLU A 372 -10.15 -2.92 16.56
N GLU A 373 -10.44 -3.72 15.53
CA GLU A 373 -9.64 -4.90 15.18
C GLU A 373 -8.23 -4.51 14.76
N ILE A 374 -8.08 -3.44 13.96
CA ILE A 374 -6.77 -2.90 13.58
C ILE A 374 -6.01 -2.39 14.80
N TYR A 375 -6.69 -1.74 15.76
CA TYR A 375 -6.06 -1.32 17.00
C TYR A 375 -5.56 -2.51 17.84
N ASN A 376 -6.41 -3.52 18.05
CA ASN A 376 -6.04 -4.72 18.81
C ASN A 376 -4.85 -5.44 18.16
N THR A 377 -4.89 -5.64 16.85
CA THR A 377 -3.78 -6.23 16.08
C THR A 377 -2.50 -5.40 16.21
N LEU A 378 -2.59 -4.08 16.17
CA LEU A 378 -1.43 -3.20 16.34
C LEU A 378 -0.83 -3.31 17.74
N MET A 379 -1.69 -3.40 18.78
CA MET A 379 -1.23 -3.58 20.16
C MET A 379 -0.51 -4.92 20.37
N ASP A 380 -1.01 -5.99 19.78
CA ASP A 380 -0.35 -7.29 19.80
C ASP A 380 1.03 -7.26 19.13
N ILE A 381 1.13 -6.57 17.99
CA ILE A 381 2.41 -6.34 17.31
C ILE A 381 3.38 -5.53 18.18
N TYR A 382 2.89 -4.50 18.87
CA TYR A 382 3.69 -3.68 19.77
C TYR A 382 4.18 -4.48 20.98
N ASN A 383 3.33 -5.30 21.60
CA ASN A 383 3.71 -6.15 22.72
C ASN A 383 4.77 -7.16 22.28
N ARG A 384 4.58 -7.83 21.16
CA ARG A 384 5.58 -8.74 20.58
C ARG A 384 6.91 -8.05 20.27
N ALA A 385 6.90 -6.78 19.83
CA ALA A 385 8.11 -6.02 19.62
C ALA A 385 8.86 -5.72 20.92
N LYS A 386 8.14 -5.49 22.03
CA LYS A 386 8.72 -5.30 23.36
C LYS A 386 9.34 -6.59 23.90
N GLU A 387 8.68 -7.73 23.72
CA GLU A 387 9.19 -9.06 24.10
C GLU A 387 10.46 -9.42 23.32
N ASN A 388 10.50 -9.09 22.04
CA ASN A 388 11.65 -9.32 21.15
C ASN A 388 12.78 -8.29 21.34
N ARG A 389 12.68 -7.36 22.30
CA ARG A 389 13.67 -6.29 22.49
C ARG A 389 15.10 -6.79 22.71
N ASP A 390 15.24 -7.80 23.54
CA ASP A 390 16.54 -8.31 23.98
C ASP A 390 17.07 -9.46 23.10
N THR A 391 16.26 -9.93 22.12
CA THR A 391 16.64 -11.05 21.25
C THR A 391 17.38 -10.61 19.97
N ILE A 392 17.43 -9.29 19.71
CA ILE A 392 18.09 -8.73 18.54
C ILE A 392 19.40 -8.07 19.00
N GLY A 393 20.44 -8.86 18.99
CA GLY A 393 21.82 -8.51 19.37
C GLY A 393 22.72 -8.34 18.14
#